data_1f80c77ef6d1af6a643fad0ca8c52c33
#
_entry.id   1f80c77ef6d1af6a643fad0ca8c52c33
#
_cell.length_a   1.000
_cell.length_b   1.000
_cell.length_c   1.000
_cell.angle_alpha   90.00
_cell.angle_beta   90.00
_cell.angle_gamma   90.00
#
_symmetry.space_group_name_H-M   'P 1'
#
loop_
_entity.id
_entity.type
_entity.pdbx_description
1 polymer ?
#
loop_
_entity_poly.entity_id
_entity_poly.type
_entity_poly.pdbx_seq_one_letter_code
_entity_poly.pdbx_strand_id
1 'polypeptide(L)'
;MSRKISRALLAATALAASVIMVPSASAAHYNLEGWGTQCGGTTGGAGGGTVTVSDAASFINAAKSTTTQTIRVSGTITLSSMTKIASNKTVIGVGSGSTIAGHGLNVASASNVIIRNLNFRDWSDDAINVQYSTRVWIDHNSLRNGNDGAIDIKRASDCVTVSWNKISSHDKSMLLGHDDGNGGEDRGKLRVSYHHNWFDGTNQRHPRVRFGNPVHVYNNYYGGVTSYGVASTMEAGVLVECNYFENTDDPFHRGEGSSPAGSLVARNNHMVGSGSGDQGGSVKAIPYGYVLDSCSGVKSVVTGGAGVGKVG
;
A
#
# COMPACT_ATOMS: atom_id res chain seq x y z
N MET A 1 55.87 -5.30 70.20
CA MET A 1 54.55 -5.82 69.83
C MET A 1 53.92 -4.84 68.88
N SER A 2 53.98 -5.12 67.59
CA SER A 2 53.42 -4.25 66.52
C SER A 2 52.14 -4.91 65.93
N ARG A 3 51.01 -4.23 66.07
CA ARG A 3 49.73 -4.68 65.49
C ARG A 3 49.57 -4.21 64.05
N LYS A 4 49.55 -5.14 63.11
CA LYS A 4 49.21 -4.85 61.71
C LYS A 4 47.71 -4.75 61.59
N ILE A 5 47.19 -3.59 61.06
CA ILE A 5 45.82 -3.37 60.72
C ILE A 5 45.65 -3.68 59.23
N SER A 6 44.91 -4.75 58.90
CA SER A 6 44.53 -5.08 57.51
C SER A 6 43.37 -4.25 57.11
N ARG A 7 43.52 -3.46 56.03
CA ARG A 7 42.41 -2.76 55.37
C ARG A 7 41.79 -3.68 54.29
N ALA A 8 40.54 -4.02 54.44
CA ALA A 8 39.76 -4.71 53.41
C ALA A 8 39.27 -3.67 52.40
N LEU A 9 39.59 -3.89 51.11
CA LEU A 9 39.08 -3.12 49.99
C LEU A 9 37.74 -3.69 49.58
N LEU A 10 36.62 -2.95 49.72
CA LEU A 10 35.34 -3.26 49.10
C LEU A 10 35.39 -2.80 47.66
N ALA A 11 35.28 -3.73 46.69
CA ALA A 11 35.07 -3.43 45.31
C ALA A 11 33.58 -3.29 45.05
N ALA A 12 33.12 -2.09 44.69
CA ALA A 12 31.76 -1.83 44.24
C ALA A 12 31.67 -2.09 42.74
N THR A 13 30.97 -3.16 42.35
CA THR A 13 30.61 -3.43 40.94
C THR A 13 29.44 -2.57 40.54
N ALA A 14 29.66 -1.57 39.68
CA ALA A 14 28.62 -0.79 39.04
C ALA A 14 28.01 -1.61 37.90
N LEU A 15 26.73 -1.97 38.04
CA LEU A 15 25.93 -2.59 36.98
C LEU A 15 25.53 -1.48 35.99
N ALA A 16 26.13 -1.44 34.81
CA ALA A 16 25.71 -0.56 33.73
C ALA A 16 24.45 -1.12 33.06
N ALA A 17 23.29 -0.51 33.32
CA ALA A 17 22.07 -0.80 32.58
C ALA A 17 22.22 -0.22 31.17
N SER A 18 22.39 -1.08 30.17
CA SER A 18 22.28 -0.69 28.75
C SER A 18 20.83 -0.35 28.41
N VAL A 19 20.55 0.92 28.24
CA VAL A 19 19.28 1.37 27.65
C VAL A 19 19.29 1.01 26.18
N ILE A 20 18.54 -0.03 25.79
CA ILE A 20 18.28 -0.32 24.40
C ILE A 20 17.31 0.76 23.91
N MET A 21 17.81 1.77 23.19
CA MET A 21 16.96 2.67 22.43
C MET A 21 16.31 1.86 21.31
N VAL A 22 15.03 1.55 21.45
CA VAL A 22 14.19 1.14 20.32
C VAL A 22 14.03 2.40 19.46
N PRO A 23 14.43 2.41 18.17
CA PRO A 23 14.19 3.57 17.33
C PRO A 23 12.68 3.79 17.25
N SER A 24 12.20 4.94 17.70
CA SER A 24 10.82 5.37 17.48
C SER A 24 10.58 5.41 15.96
N ALA A 25 9.46 4.84 15.50
CA ALA A 25 9.04 4.94 14.12
C ALA A 25 9.07 6.43 13.71
N SER A 26 9.97 6.77 12.81
CA SER A 26 10.22 8.15 12.41
C SER A 26 9.03 8.65 11.58
N ALA A 27 8.61 9.90 11.82
CA ALA A 27 7.61 10.61 11.01
C ALA A 27 7.93 10.67 9.50
N ALA A 28 9.14 10.26 9.10
CA ALA A 28 9.58 10.14 7.73
C ALA A 28 8.83 9.07 6.91
N HIS A 29 8.24 8.07 7.54
CA HIS A 29 7.54 6.97 6.87
C HIS A 29 6.18 7.35 6.25
N TYR A 30 5.61 8.49 6.55
CA TYR A 30 4.31 8.92 6.00
C TYR A 30 4.40 9.86 4.80
N ASN A 31 5.60 10.07 4.28
CA ASN A 31 5.82 10.82 3.05
C ASN A 31 5.62 9.93 1.83
N LEU A 32 5.26 10.54 0.70
CA LEU A 32 5.19 9.84 -0.57
C LEU A 32 6.56 9.27 -0.95
N GLU A 33 6.62 7.96 -1.15
CA GLU A 33 7.77 7.21 -1.64
C GLU A 33 7.35 6.36 -2.85
N GLY A 34 8.31 5.83 -3.58
CA GLY A 34 8.02 4.91 -4.68
C GLY A 34 7.67 5.59 -6.00
N TRP A 35 6.95 4.89 -6.86
CA TRP A 35 6.63 5.34 -8.21
C TRP A 35 5.83 6.65 -8.27
N GLY A 36 5.03 6.96 -7.26
CA GLY A 36 4.31 8.23 -7.17
C GLY A 36 5.20 9.47 -7.09
N THR A 37 6.50 9.32 -6.76
CA THR A 37 7.49 10.40 -6.79
C THR A 37 8.04 10.65 -8.19
N GLN A 38 7.85 9.70 -9.11
CA GLN A 38 8.32 9.75 -10.48
C GLN A 38 7.32 10.48 -11.40
N CYS A 39 7.61 10.59 -12.66
CA CYS A 39 6.74 11.23 -13.67
C CYS A 39 6.33 12.68 -13.31
N GLY A 40 7.18 13.41 -12.56
CA GLY A 40 6.89 14.77 -12.09
C GLY A 40 6.25 14.84 -10.70
N GLY A 41 6.09 13.67 -10.01
CA GLY A 41 5.59 13.58 -8.64
C GLY A 41 4.07 13.75 -8.51
N THR A 42 3.53 13.35 -7.35
CA THR A 42 2.10 13.43 -7.04
C THR A 42 1.87 14.42 -5.91
N THR A 43 1.16 15.50 -6.19
CA THR A 43 0.85 16.59 -5.25
C THR A 43 -0.65 16.72 -4.97
N GLY A 44 -1.48 16.00 -5.73
CA GLY A 44 -2.94 16.02 -5.60
C GLY A 44 -3.54 17.42 -5.77
N GLY A 45 -4.35 17.83 -4.80
CA GLY A 45 -5.00 19.13 -4.75
C GLY A 45 -4.15 20.26 -4.16
N ALA A 46 -2.83 20.05 -3.97
CA ALA A 46 -1.96 21.09 -3.41
C ALA A 46 -1.96 22.36 -4.27
N GLY A 47 -1.96 23.52 -3.62
CA GLY A 47 -2.05 24.84 -4.27
C GLY A 47 -3.47 25.24 -4.70
N GLY A 48 -4.46 24.35 -4.59
CA GLY A 48 -5.87 24.65 -4.82
C GLY A 48 -6.64 24.94 -3.54
N GLY A 49 -7.94 25.23 -3.70
CA GLY A 49 -8.85 25.42 -2.56
C GLY A 49 -9.16 24.13 -1.81
N THR A 50 -9.74 24.28 -0.63
CA THR A 50 -10.23 23.15 0.18
C THR A 50 -11.73 23.24 0.35
N VAL A 51 -12.43 22.12 0.17
CA VAL A 51 -13.86 22.00 0.44
C VAL A 51 -14.11 20.81 1.36
N THR A 52 -15.03 20.98 2.33
CA THR A 52 -15.48 19.87 3.18
C THR A 52 -16.86 19.45 2.73
N VAL A 53 -17.04 18.13 2.57
CA VAL A 53 -18.27 17.52 2.07
C VAL A 53 -18.73 16.41 3.02
N SER A 54 -20.05 16.26 3.19
CA SER A 54 -20.66 15.28 4.10
C SER A 54 -21.81 14.50 3.47
N ASP A 55 -22.12 14.75 2.20
CA ASP A 55 -23.16 14.07 1.44
C ASP A 55 -22.68 13.70 0.02
N ALA A 56 -23.42 12.80 -0.63
CA ALA A 56 -23.03 12.26 -1.94
C ALA A 56 -23.06 13.33 -3.05
N ALA A 57 -24.02 14.24 -3.05
CA ALA A 57 -24.15 15.23 -4.11
C ALA A 57 -23.01 16.24 -4.09
N SER A 58 -22.69 16.79 -2.93
CA SER A 58 -21.56 17.72 -2.76
C SER A 58 -20.21 17.03 -3.05
N PHE A 59 -20.05 15.78 -2.62
CA PHE A 59 -18.85 14.99 -2.92
C PHE A 59 -18.69 14.77 -4.43
N ILE A 60 -19.74 14.30 -5.13
CA ILE A 60 -19.71 14.03 -6.57
C ILE A 60 -19.39 15.31 -7.36
N ASN A 61 -19.98 16.43 -6.99
CA ASN A 61 -19.73 17.72 -7.63
C ASN A 61 -18.26 18.16 -7.46
N ALA A 62 -17.73 18.08 -6.25
CA ALA A 62 -16.33 18.40 -5.95
C ALA A 62 -15.35 17.46 -6.68
N ALA A 63 -15.63 16.14 -6.65
CA ALA A 63 -14.80 15.11 -7.27
C ALA A 63 -14.68 15.25 -8.79
N LYS A 64 -15.77 15.58 -9.47
CA LYS A 64 -15.85 15.76 -10.94
C LYS A 64 -15.36 17.13 -11.42
N SER A 65 -15.30 18.13 -10.55
CA SER A 65 -14.82 19.47 -10.90
C SER A 65 -13.43 19.44 -11.51
N THR A 66 -13.14 20.28 -12.47
CA THR A 66 -11.79 20.43 -13.07
C THR A 66 -10.86 21.30 -12.22
N THR A 67 -11.39 21.97 -11.20
CA THR A 67 -10.62 22.85 -10.30
C THR A 67 -9.65 22.03 -9.44
N THR A 68 -8.39 22.46 -9.35
CA THR A 68 -7.42 21.88 -8.39
C THR A 68 -7.94 22.09 -6.96
N GLN A 69 -8.14 21.01 -6.18
CA GLN A 69 -8.65 21.17 -4.81
C GLN A 69 -8.42 19.96 -3.91
N THR A 70 -8.45 20.23 -2.61
CA THR A 70 -8.53 19.22 -1.55
C THR A 70 -9.99 19.04 -1.12
N ILE A 71 -10.49 17.81 -1.20
CA ILE A 71 -11.85 17.41 -0.81
C ILE A 71 -11.74 16.70 0.54
N ARG A 72 -12.23 17.32 1.59
CA ARG A 72 -12.27 16.76 2.95
C ARG A 72 -13.61 16.06 3.16
N VAL A 73 -13.59 14.75 3.25
CA VAL A 73 -14.78 13.93 3.53
C VAL A 73 -15.02 13.91 5.03
N SER A 74 -16.22 14.28 5.47
CA SER A 74 -16.64 14.27 6.87
C SER A 74 -17.83 13.35 7.06
N GLY A 75 -17.70 12.34 7.92
CA GLY A 75 -18.74 11.34 8.16
C GLY A 75 -18.83 10.27 7.07
N THR A 76 -19.98 9.62 6.93
CA THR A 76 -20.22 8.57 5.95
C THR A 76 -20.96 9.11 4.72
N ILE A 77 -20.34 8.91 3.56
CA ILE A 77 -20.96 9.22 2.25
C ILE A 77 -21.29 7.89 1.56
N THR A 78 -22.57 7.64 1.35
CA THR A 78 -23.05 6.47 0.60
C THR A 78 -23.26 6.84 -0.86
N LEU A 79 -22.50 6.20 -1.75
CA LEU A 79 -22.57 6.40 -3.18
C LEU A 79 -23.53 5.40 -3.82
N SER A 80 -24.30 5.81 -4.83
CA SER A 80 -25.18 4.97 -5.62
C SER A 80 -24.56 4.45 -6.93
N SER A 81 -23.37 4.94 -7.26
CA SER A 81 -22.56 4.50 -8.41
C SER A 81 -21.10 4.89 -8.19
N MET A 82 -20.20 4.25 -8.95
CA MET A 82 -18.80 4.65 -8.95
C MET A 82 -18.62 6.12 -9.28
N THR A 83 -17.91 6.87 -8.44
CA THR A 83 -17.72 8.31 -8.61
C THR A 83 -16.39 8.60 -9.29
N LYS A 84 -16.43 9.26 -10.45
CA LYS A 84 -15.23 9.71 -11.16
C LYS A 84 -14.49 10.79 -10.36
N ILE A 85 -13.17 10.61 -10.21
CA ILE A 85 -12.27 11.62 -9.64
C ILE A 85 -11.51 12.29 -10.78
N ALA A 86 -11.63 13.61 -10.88
CA ALA A 86 -10.90 14.39 -11.86
C ALA A 86 -9.41 14.58 -11.43
N SER A 87 -8.59 15.10 -12.35
CA SER A 87 -7.17 15.38 -12.08
C SER A 87 -6.98 16.46 -11.00
N ASN A 88 -5.79 16.47 -10.39
CA ASN A 88 -5.38 17.45 -9.38
C ASN A 88 -6.32 17.49 -8.16
N LYS A 89 -6.61 16.31 -7.60
CA LYS A 89 -7.45 16.13 -6.42
C LYS A 89 -6.69 15.45 -5.28
N THR A 90 -6.91 15.96 -4.08
CA THR A 90 -6.71 15.21 -2.84
C THR A 90 -8.08 14.92 -2.25
N VAL A 91 -8.43 13.64 -2.12
CA VAL A 91 -9.62 13.18 -1.37
C VAL A 91 -9.12 12.64 -0.04
N ILE A 92 -9.47 13.30 1.06
CA ILE A 92 -8.96 12.95 2.38
C ILE A 92 -10.08 12.91 3.43
N GLY A 93 -10.05 11.89 4.28
CA GLY A 93 -10.98 11.79 5.41
C GLY A 93 -10.63 12.72 6.56
N VAL A 94 -11.65 13.32 7.18
CA VAL A 94 -11.53 14.11 8.43
C VAL A 94 -11.57 13.13 9.60
N GLY A 95 -10.45 13.02 10.32
CA GLY A 95 -10.33 12.04 11.41
C GLY A 95 -10.38 10.59 10.92
N SER A 96 -10.65 9.65 11.82
CA SER A 96 -10.65 8.20 11.52
C SER A 96 -12.03 7.65 11.11
N GLY A 97 -13.10 8.44 11.21
CA GLY A 97 -14.48 7.99 10.96
C GLY A 97 -15.00 8.21 9.55
N SER A 98 -14.28 8.95 8.71
CA SER A 98 -14.73 9.28 7.36
C SER A 98 -14.81 8.04 6.48
N THR A 99 -15.95 7.85 5.82
CA THR A 99 -16.28 6.60 5.13
C THR A 99 -16.91 6.85 3.75
N ILE A 100 -16.46 6.12 2.74
CA ILE A 100 -17.15 5.94 1.46
C ILE A 100 -17.78 4.54 1.47
N ALA A 101 -19.07 4.45 1.18
CA ALA A 101 -19.82 3.19 1.22
C ALA A 101 -20.69 2.99 -0.02
N GLY A 102 -21.12 1.74 -0.28
CA GLY A 102 -22.03 1.35 -1.36
C GLY A 102 -21.36 1.20 -2.73
N HIS A 103 -20.59 2.18 -3.15
CA HIS A 103 -19.76 2.17 -4.36
C HIS A 103 -18.41 2.82 -4.12
N GLY A 104 -17.52 2.70 -5.10
CA GLY A 104 -16.14 3.17 -5.01
C GLY A 104 -15.83 4.46 -5.79
N LEU A 105 -14.54 4.73 -5.89
CA LEU A 105 -13.96 5.87 -6.59
C LEU A 105 -13.28 5.39 -7.88
N ASN A 106 -13.52 6.10 -8.99
CA ASN A 106 -12.97 5.81 -10.30
C ASN A 106 -12.02 6.93 -10.76
N VAL A 107 -10.72 6.71 -10.64
CA VAL A 107 -9.68 7.58 -11.20
C VAL A 107 -9.44 7.13 -12.65
N ALA A 108 -10.22 7.71 -13.58
CA ALA A 108 -10.19 7.32 -14.98
C ALA A 108 -9.82 8.50 -15.89
N SER A 109 -8.77 8.32 -16.71
CA SER A 109 -8.19 9.34 -17.57
C SER A 109 -7.89 10.63 -16.80
N ALA A 110 -7.22 10.46 -15.65
CA ALA A 110 -6.88 11.53 -14.73
C ALA A 110 -5.40 11.45 -14.31
N SER A 111 -4.89 12.51 -13.76
CA SER A 111 -3.53 12.56 -13.25
C SER A 111 -3.43 13.38 -11.97
N ASN A 112 -2.40 13.10 -11.19
CA ASN A 112 -2.11 13.84 -9.97
C ASN A 112 -3.27 13.76 -8.95
N VAL A 113 -3.54 12.55 -8.45
CA VAL A 113 -4.64 12.29 -7.51
C VAL A 113 -4.11 11.61 -6.24
N ILE A 114 -4.55 12.09 -5.09
CA ILE A 114 -4.31 11.49 -3.77
C ILE A 114 -5.62 11.05 -3.16
N ILE A 115 -5.70 9.79 -2.70
CA ILE A 115 -6.84 9.24 -1.95
C ILE A 115 -6.30 8.75 -0.61
N ARG A 116 -6.68 9.39 0.48
CA ARG A 116 -5.99 9.20 1.75
C ARG A 116 -6.93 9.22 2.96
N ASN A 117 -6.62 8.41 3.97
CA ASN A 117 -7.26 8.43 5.29
C ASN A 117 -8.79 8.23 5.25
N LEU A 118 -9.26 7.29 4.43
CA LEU A 118 -10.68 6.98 4.23
C LEU A 118 -10.98 5.51 4.56
N ASN A 119 -12.12 5.28 5.21
CA ASN A 119 -12.71 3.96 5.26
C ASN A 119 -13.49 3.70 3.97
N PHE A 120 -13.36 2.50 3.41
CA PHE A 120 -14.19 1.98 2.35
C PHE A 120 -14.89 0.71 2.83
N ARG A 121 -16.19 0.60 2.59
CA ARG A 121 -16.95 -0.61 2.94
C ARG A 121 -18.13 -0.83 2.01
N ASP A 122 -18.50 -2.10 1.86
CA ASP A 122 -19.72 -2.53 1.21
C ASP A 122 -19.85 -2.03 -0.25
N TRP A 123 -18.74 -1.92 -0.96
CA TRP A 123 -18.72 -1.49 -2.37
C TRP A 123 -19.14 -2.62 -3.31
N SER A 124 -19.85 -2.28 -4.40
CA SER A 124 -20.45 -3.23 -5.33
C SER A 124 -19.57 -3.69 -6.48
N ASP A 125 -18.54 -2.92 -6.86
CA ASP A 125 -17.59 -3.23 -7.94
C ASP A 125 -16.16 -3.11 -7.34
N ASP A 126 -15.35 -2.09 -7.66
CA ASP A 126 -14.08 -1.83 -7.00
C ASP A 126 -14.23 -0.68 -5.97
N ALA A 127 -13.49 -0.73 -4.83
CA ALA A 127 -13.48 0.41 -3.91
C ALA A 127 -12.69 1.59 -4.50
N ILE A 128 -11.52 1.32 -5.07
CA ILE A 128 -10.69 2.30 -5.77
C ILE A 128 -10.23 1.68 -7.09
N ASN A 129 -10.75 2.17 -8.20
CA ASN A 129 -10.34 1.79 -9.54
C ASN A 129 -9.49 2.90 -10.16
N VAL A 130 -8.33 2.55 -10.71
CA VAL A 130 -7.42 3.45 -11.42
C VAL A 130 -7.21 2.92 -12.84
N GLN A 131 -7.59 3.69 -13.86
CA GLN A 131 -7.39 3.29 -15.26
C GLN A 131 -7.04 4.48 -16.15
N TYR A 132 -6.14 4.27 -17.12
CA TYR A 132 -5.65 5.32 -18.02
C TYR A 132 -5.16 6.56 -17.25
N SER A 133 -4.56 6.37 -16.07
CA SER A 133 -4.26 7.45 -15.14
C SER A 133 -2.80 7.36 -14.66
N THR A 134 -2.26 8.49 -14.25
CA THR A 134 -0.85 8.57 -13.84
C THR A 134 -0.67 9.48 -12.63
N ARG A 135 0.39 9.23 -11.85
CA ARG A 135 0.68 10.00 -10.63
C ARG A 135 -0.49 9.94 -9.65
N VAL A 136 -0.74 8.73 -9.14
CA VAL A 136 -1.79 8.47 -8.15
C VAL A 136 -1.14 7.95 -6.87
N TRP A 137 -1.57 8.47 -5.74
CA TRP A 137 -1.16 8.00 -4.43
C TRP A 137 -2.38 7.59 -3.60
N ILE A 138 -2.44 6.30 -3.23
CA ILE A 138 -3.50 5.70 -2.42
C ILE A 138 -2.89 5.30 -1.08
N ASP A 139 -3.27 6.01 -0.01
CA ASP A 139 -2.49 5.98 1.22
C ASP A 139 -3.34 6.00 2.49
N HIS A 140 -2.98 5.19 3.48
CA HIS A 140 -3.63 5.14 4.80
C HIS A 140 -5.16 4.95 4.75
N ASN A 141 -5.67 4.17 3.81
CA ASN A 141 -7.09 3.83 3.78
C ASN A 141 -7.33 2.48 4.48
N SER A 142 -8.54 2.29 5.01
CA SER A 142 -9.02 1.01 5.54
C SER A 142 -10.17 0.49 4.68
N LEU A 143 -10.02 -0.71 4.08
CA LEU A 143 -10.95 -1.26 3.12
C LEU A 143 -11.44 -2.63 3.58
N ARG A 144 -12.79 -2.85 3.54
CA ARG A 144 -13.37 -4.13 3.97
C ARG A 144 -14.75 -4.40 3.38
N ASN A 145 -15.13 -5.68 3.31
CA ASN A 145 -16.49 -6.14 2.98
C ASN A 145 -16.98 -5.68 1.60
N GLY A 146 -16.13 -5.63 0.59
CA GLY A 146 -16.55 -5.31 -0.77
C GLY A 146 -16.83 -6.54 -1.63
N ASN A 147 -17.40 -6.32 -2.81
CA ASN A 147 -17.77 -7.38 -3.73
C ASN A 147 -16.63 -7.76 -4.70
N ASP A 148 -15.96 -6.79 -5.33
CA ASP A 148 -14.81 -7.02 -6.23
C ASP A 148 -13.54 -6.34 -5.67
N GLY A 149 -12.62 -5.88 -6.49
CA GLY A 149 -11.32 -5.40 -6.08
C GLY A 149 -11.35 -4.32 -4.99
N ALA A 150 -10.42 -4.38 -4.01
CA ALA A 150 -10.29 -3.27 -3.08
C ALA A 150 -9.53 -2.10 -3.74
N ILE A 151 -8.39 -2.37 -4.39
CA ILE A 151 -7.60 -1.36 -5.11
C ILE A 151 -7.13 -1.99 -6.43
N ASP A 152 -7.76 -1.61 -7.53
CA ASP A 152 -7.43 -2.13 -8.85
C ASP A 152 -6.81 -1.04 -9.72
N ILE A 153 -5.64 -1.35 -10.31
CA ILE A 153 -4.89 -0.46 -11.19
C ILE A 153 -4.78 -1.13 -12.56
N LYS A 154 -5.32 -0.49 -13.58
CA LYS A 154 -5.55 -1.12 -14.89
C LYS A 154 -5.18 -0.19 -16.05
N ARG A 155 -5.12 -0.76 -17.28
CA ARG A 155 -5.20 -0.04 -18.56
C ARG A 155 -4.25 1.14 -18.66
N ALA A 156 -3.00 0.87 -18.94
CA ALA A 156 -1.94 1.86 -19.15
C ALA A 156 -1.76 2.87 -17.99
N SER A 157 -2.31 2.63 -16.81
CA SER A 157 -2.02 3.47 -15.63
C SER A 157 -0.55 3.35 -15.24
N ASP A 158 0.03 4.43 -14.68
CA ASP A 158 1.47 4.46 -14.45
C ASP A 158 1.87 5.41 -13.30
N CYS A 159 3.07 5.20 -12.74
CA CYS A 159 3.61 6.03 -11.66
C CYS A 159 2.66 6.13 -10.46
N VAL A 160 2.26 4.98 -9.92
CA VAL A 160 1.32 4.87 -8.80
C VAL A 160 2.04 4.35 -7.56
N THR A 161 1.70 4.90 -6.40
CA THR A 161 2.08 4.36 -5.09
C THR A 161 0.84 3.98 -4.30
N VAL A 162 0.86 2.77 -3.74
CA VAL A 162 -0.16 2.24 -2.83
C VAL A 162 0.53 1.92 -1.50
N SER A 163 0.26 2.71 -0.46
CA SER A 163 1.01 2.63 0.77
C SER A 163 0.15 2.72 2.02
N TRP A 164 0.56 2.05 3.08
CA TRP A 164 -0.04 2.15 4.40
C TRP A 164 -1.55 1.87 4.45
N ASN A 165 -2.12 1.15 3.47
CA ASN A 165 -3.51 0.76 3.51
C ASN A 165 -3.70 -0.51 4.34
N LYS A 166 -4.84 -0.62 5.03
CA LYS A 166 -5.27 -1.83 5.68
C LYS A 166 -6.44 -2.45 4.91
N ILE A 167 -6.31 -3.70 4.48
CA ILE A 167 -7.39 -4.47 3.86
C ILE A 167 -7.70 -5.66 4.75
N SER A 168 -8.98 -5.85 5.09
CA SER A 168 -9.44 -6.94 5.96
C SER A 168 -10.81 -7.45 5.56
N SER A 169 -11.14 -8.69 5.91
CA SER A 169 -12.44 -9.30 5.60
C SER A 169 -12.82 -9.12 4.13
N HIS A 170 -11.88 -9.48 3.22
CA HIS A 170 -12.04 -9.22 1.79
C HIS A 170 -11.36 -10.30 0.94
N ASP A 171 -11.96 -10.60 -0.22
CA ASP A 171 -11.46 -11.64 -1.11
C ASP A 171 -10.33 -11.15 -2.04
N LYS A 172 -10.59 -10.12 -2.85
CA LYS A 172 -9.73 -9.66 -3.95
C LYS A 172 -9.08 -8.33 -3.61
N SER A 173 -7.85 -8.34 -3.05
CA SER A 173 -7.25 -7.14 -2.48
C SER A 173 -6.76 -6.13 -3.54
N MET A 174 -5.87 -6.54 -4.45
CA MET A 174 -5.23 -5.61 -5.39
C MET A 174 -4.94 -6.26 -6.74
N LEU A 175 -5.49 -5.73 -7.83
CA LEU A 175 -5.17 -6.15 -9.18
C LEU A 175 -4.29 -5.09 -9.87
N LEU A 176 -3.24 -5.54 -10.57
CA LEU A 176 -2.46 -4.70 -11.48
C LEU A 176 -2.46 -5.31 -12.88
N GLY A 177 -3.09 -4.59 -13.84
CA GLY A 177 -3.32 -5.09 -15.19
C GLY A 177 -4.66 -5.82 -15.35
N HIS A 178 -5.49 -5.32 -16.26
CA HIS A 178 -6.89 -5.73 -16.39
C HIS A 178 -7.07 -7.14 -16.92
N ASP A 179 -6.45 -7.44 -18.05
CA ASP A 179 -6.68 -8.67 -18.82
C ASP A 179 -5.40 -9.14 -19.52
N ASP A 180 -5.27 -10.43 -19.78
CA ASP A 180 -4.12 -11.03 -20.46
C ASP A 180 -3.95 -10.50 -21.90
N GLY A 181 -5.03 -10.07 -22.55
CA GLY A 181 -5.02 -9.45 -23.88
C GLY A 181 -4.56 -7.99 -23.93
N ASN A 182 -4.41 -7.31 -22.78
CA ASN A 182 -4.13 -5.87 -22.71
C ASN A 182 -2.66 -5.48 -22.94
N GLY A 183 -1.79 -6.42 -23.28
CA GLY A 183 -0.35 -6.16 -23.44
C GLY A 183 -0.02 -5.03 -24.42
N GLY A 184 -0.88 -4.75 -25.43
CA GLY A 184 -0.66 -3.67 -26.38
C GLY A 184 -0.64 -2.27 -25.72
N GLU A 185 -1.48 -2.05 -24.70
CA GLU A 185 -1.56 -0.77 -23.99
C GLU A 185 -0.75 -0.76 -22.69
N ASP A 186 -0.51 -1.93 -22.08
CA ASP A 186 0.05 -2.04 -20.74
C ASP A 186 1.58 -2.18 -20.71
N ARG A 187 2.20 -2.73 -21.77
CA ARG A 187 3.68 -2.84 -21.84
C ARG A 187 4.36 -1.49 -21.70
N GLY A 188 5.35 -1.42 -20.79
CA GLY A 188 6.06 -0.19 -20.46
C GLY A 188 5.32 0.78 -19.55
N LYS A 189 4.14 0.41 -19.11
CA LYS A 189 3.30 1.08 -18.11
C LYS A 189 3.14 0.21 -16.88
N LEU A 190 2.13 0.49 -16.07
CA LEU A 190 1.79 -0.24 -14.85
C LEU A 190 2.96 -0.32 -13.86
N ARG A 191 3.75 0.76 -13.78
CA ARG A 191 4.83 0.90 -12.81
C ARG A 191 4.24 1.35 -11.48
N VAL A 192 4.20 0.42 -10.53
CA VAL A 192 3.53 0.63 -9.23
C VAL A 192 4.45 0.18 -8.10
N SER A 193 4.43 0.91 -7.00
CA SER A 193 5.00 0.50 -5.72
C SER A 193 3.90 0.23 -4.69
N TYR A 194 4.05 -0.88 -3.99
CA TYR A 194 3.19 -1.32 -2.90
C TYR A 194 4.04 -1.46 -1.65
N HIS A 195 3.82 -0.60 -0.63
CA HIS A 195 4.63 -0.68 0.58
C HIS A 195 3.84 -0.36 1.85
N HIS A 196 4.24 -0.98 2.95
CA HIS A 196 3.63 -0.81 4.26
C HIS A 196 2.12 -1.07 4.30
N ASN A 197 1.59 -1.84 3.35
CA ASN A 197 0.21 -2.25 3.38
C ASN A 197 0.02 -3.45 4.32
N TRP A 198 -1.09 -3.47 5.01
CA TRP A 198 -1.50 -4.56 5.90
C TRP A 198 -2.63 -5.36 5.26
N PHE A 199 -2.35 -6.62 4.94
CA PHE A 199 -3.32 -7.61 4.50
C PHE A 199 -3.69 -8.49 5.69
N ASP A 200 -4.88 -8.31 6.25
CA ASP A 200 -5.34 -8.86 7.52
C ASP A 200 -6.40 -9.93 7.28
N GLY A 201 -5.98 -11.19 7.13
CA GLY A 201 -6.84 -12.32 6.87
C GLY A 201 -7.58 -12.26 5.54
N THR A 202 -6.98 -11.68 4.51
CA THR A 202 -7.53 -11.56 3.16
C THR A 202 -7.22 -12.81 2.32
N ASN A 203 -7.89 -12.99 1.15
CA ASN A 203 -7.77 -14.23 0.42
C ASN A 203 -6.72 -14.18 -0.70
N GLN A 204 -6.82 -13.27 -1.68
CA GLN A 204 -6.00 -13.29 -2.90
C GLN A 204 -5.66 -11.91 -3.46
N ARG A 205 -4.70 -11.85 -4.41
CA ARG A 205 -4.28 -10.65 -5.15
C ARG A 205 -3.61 -9.60 -4.26
N HIS A 206 -2.35 -9.82 -3.87
CA HIS A 206 -1.65 -8.89 -2.98
C HIS A 206 -0.24 -8.42 -3.46
N PRO A 207 -0.06 -7.89 -4.67
CA PRO A 207 -0.99 -7.82 -5.81
C PRO A 207 -0.91 -9.03 -6.76
N ARG A 208 -1.93 -9.23 -7.63
CA ARG A 208 -1.79 -10.00 -8.87
C ARG A 208 -1.39 -9.07 -10.00
N VAL A 209 -0.25 -9.32 -10.65
CA VAL A 209 0.39 -8.39 -11.59
C VAL A 209 0.45 -8.97 -12.99
N ARG A 210 0.04 -8.16 -13.99
CA ARG A 210 0.25 -8.37 -15.43
C ARG A 210 1.08 -7.23 -16.01
N PHE A 211 2.01 -7.52 -16.90
CA PHE A 211 2.81 -6.58 -17.75
C PHE A 211 3.65 -5.54 -17.02
N GLY A 212 3.29 -5.08 -15.82
CA GLY A 212 4.07 -4.09 -15.07
C GLY A 212 5.50 -4.57 -14.79
N ASN A 213 6.52 -3.81 -15.20
CA ASN A 213 7.93 -4.12 -14.96
C ASN A 213 8.81 -2.85 -14.99
N PRO A 214 9.43 -2.44 -13.85
CA PRO A 214 9.38 -3.09 -12.55
C PRO A 214 8.16 -2.69 -11.73
N VAL A 215 7.61 -3.65 -11.00
CA VAL A 215 6.70 -3.45 -9.89
C VAL A 215 7.44 -3.73 -8.58
N HIS A 216 7.26 -2.88 -7.57
CA HIS A 216 8.00 -2.98 -6.33
C HIS A 216 7.06 -3.23 -5.15
N VAL A 217 7.25 -4.37 -4.48
CA VAL A 217 6.44 -4.83 -3.34
C VAL A 217 7.36 -5.00 -2.14
N TYR A 218 7.32 -4.07 -1.17
CA TYR A 218 8.27 -4.06 -0.07
C TYR A 218 7.67 -3.57 1.24
N ASN A 219 8.23 -3.99 2.36
CA ASN A 219 7.79 -3.62 3.71
C ASN A 219 6.29 -3.83 3.97
N ASN A 220 5.61 -4.76 3.28
CA ASN A 220 4.20 -5.07 3.54
C ASN A 220 4.08 -6.20 4.58
N TYR A 221 2.96 -6.21 5.31
CA TYR A 221 2.61 -7.28 6.22
C TYR A 221 1.42 -8.09 5.69
N TYR A 222 1.65 -9.39 5.52
CA TYR A 222 0.68 -10.40 5.10
C TYR A 222 0.37 -11.28 6.30
N GLY A 223 -0.76 -11.06 6.95
CA GLY A 223 -1.19 -11.78 8.14
C GLY A 223 -2.31 -12.75 7.82
N GLY A 224 -2.03 -14.05 7.70
CA GLY A 224 -3.03 -15.10 7.47
C GLY A 224 -3.73 -15.00 6.12
N VAL A 225 -2.99 -14.72 5.03
CA VAL A 225 -3.53 -14.73 3.66
C VAL A 225 -3.87 -16.16 3.27
N THR A 226 -5.11 -16.40 2.82
CA THR A 226 -5.67 -17.75 2.75
C THR A 226 -5.50 -18.45 1.39
N SER A 227 -5.34 -17.73 0.28
CA SER A 227 -5.05 -18.30 -1.04
C SER A 227 -3.61 -18.02 -1.44
N TYR A 228 -3.31 -16.79 -1.89
CA TYR A 228 -1.94 -16.42 -2.24
C TYR A 228 -1.64 -14.95 -1.95
N GLY A 229 -0.38 -14.64 -1.73
CA GLY A 229 0.12 -13.29 -1.60
C GLY A 229 0.33 -12.60 -2.96
N VAL A 230 1.57 -12.53 -3.45
CA VAL A 230 1.93 -11.86 -4.70
C VAL A 230 1.91 -12.83 -5.87
N ALA A 231 1.24 -12.49 -6.98
CA ALA A 231 1.32 -13.26 -8.22
C ALA A 231 1.90 -12.43 -9.35
N SER A 232 2.94 -12.94 -10.03
CA SER A 232 3.55 -12.33 -11.23
C SER A 232 3.16 -13.10 -12.47
N THR A 233 2.42 -12.48 -13.40
CA THR A 233 1.89 -13.11 -14.61
C THR A 233 2.19 -12.26 -15.85
N MET A 234 2.03 -12.81 -17.03
CA MET A 234 2.03 -12.07 -18.31
C MET A 234 3.19 -11.08 -18.45
N GLU A 235 4.39 -11.48 -18.62
CA GLU A 235 5.57 -10.60 -18.82
C GLU A 235 5.83 -9.58 -17.69
N ALA A 236 5.12 -9.67 -16.56
CA ALA A 236 5.38 -8.80 -15.41
C ALA A 236 6.78 -9.03 -14.84
N GLY A 237 7.32 -8.01 -14.18
CA GLY A 237 8.56 -8.10 -13.42
C GLY A 237 8.34 -7.51 -12.03
N VAL A 238 8.24 -8.37 -11.02
CA VAL A 238 7.90 -7.98 -9.64
C VAL A 238 9.10 -8.22 -8.72
N LEU A 239 9.57 -7.15 -8.06
CA LEU A 239 10.54 -7.24 -6.97
C LEU A 239 9.78 -7.32 -5.64
N VAL A 240 9.95 -8.42 -4.90
CA VAL A 240 9.31 -8.69 -3.60
C VAL A 240 10.39 -8.72 -2.54
N GLU A 241 10.53 -7.65 -1.75
CA GLU A 241 11.62 -7.58 -0.79
C GLU A 241 11.22 -7.02 0.57
N CYS A 242 11.84 -7.57 1.61
CA CYS A 242 11.65 -7.13 2.99
C CYS A 242 10.17 -7.05 3.43
N ASN A 243 9.32 -7.95 2.94
CA ASN A 243 7.96 -8.11 3.42
C ASN A 243 7.92 -9.11 4.59
N TYR A 244 6.89 -9.03 5.41
CA TYR A 244 6.64 -9.97 6.50
C TYR A 244 5.42 -10.84 6.14
N PHE A 245 5.65 -12.13 5.91
CA PHE A 245 4.60 -13.12 5.66
C PHE A 245 4.40 -13.97 6.90
N GLU A 246 3.18 -14.03 7.40
CA GLU A 246 2.81 -14.83 8.57
C GLU A 246 1.60 -15.70 8.25
N ASN A 247 1.74 -17.02 8.43
CA ASN A 247 0.69 -18.01 8.15
C ASN A 247 0.09 -17.83 6.74
N THR A 248 0.96 -17.71 5.73
CA THR A 248 0.62 -17.55 4.31
C THR A 248 1.29 -18.68 3.55
N ASP A 249 0.55 -19.73 3.20
CA ASP A 249 1.11 -20.93 2.59
C ASP A 249 1.72 -20.67 1.22
N ASP A 250 1.12 -19.77 0.44
CA ASP A 250 1.65 -19.30 -0.85
C ASP A 250 1.94 -17.78 -0.79
N PRO A 251 3.13 -17.38 -0.30
CA PRO A 251 3.47 -15.98 -0.11
C PRO A 251 3.66 -15.23 -1.44
N PHE A 252 4.20 -15.89 -2.45
CA PHE A 252 4.37 -15.35 -3.80
C PHE A 252 4.63 -16.47 -4.82
N HIS A 253 4.10 -16.29 -6.03
CA HIS A 253 4.31 -17.21 -7.12
C HIS A 253 4.32 -16.56 -8.51
N ARG A 254 4.67 -17.33 -9.54
CA ARG A 254 4.66 -16.95 -10.94
C ARG A 254 3.61 -17.75 -11.72
N GLY A 255 2.84 -17.06 -12.52
CA GLY A 255 1.63 -17.60 -13.15
C GLY A 255 0.43 -17.51 -12.20
N GLU A 256 -0.77 -17.53 -12.74
CA GLU A 256 -1.99 -17.62 -11.94
C GLU A 256 -3.19 -17.94 -12.81
N GLY A 257 -3.90 -19.03 -12.49
CA GLY A 257 -4.98 -19.55 -13.32
C GLY A 257 -4.46 -19.93 -14.71
N SER A 258 -5.03 -19.35 -15.77
CA SER A 258 -4.56 -19.53 -17.15
C SER A 258 -3.47 -18.54 -17.59
N SER A 259 -3.17 -17.54 -16.79
CA SER A 259 -2.15 -16.52 -17.12
C SER A 259 -0.74 -17.10 -16.94
N PRO A 260 0.13 -17.10 -17.98
CA PRO A 260 1.47 -17.64 -17.88
C PRO A 260 2.35 -16.85 -16.89
N ALA A 261 3.43 -17.49 -16.44
CA ALA A 261 4.38 -16.96 -15.49
C ALA A 261 5.06 -15.67 -15.98
N GLY A 262 5.07 -14.64 -15.15
CA GLY A 262 5.96 -13.47 -15.25
C GLY A 262 7.30 -13.72 -14.57
N SER A 263 8.09 -12.66 -14.41
CA SER A 263 9.32 -12.65 -13.61
C SER A 263 9.02 -12.17 -12.18
N LEU A 264 9.59 -12.84 -11.19
CA LEU A 264 9.52 -12.46 -9.79
C LEU A 264 10.88 -12.70 -9.14
N VAL A 265 11.42 -11.65 -8.51
CA VAL A 265 12.64 -11.73 -7.71
C VAL A 265 12.28 -11.45 -6.26
N ALA A 266 12.54 -12.40 -5.37
CA ALA A 266 12.28 -12.28 -3.94
C ALA A 266 13.58 -12.21 -3.15
N ARG A 267 13.67 -11.31 -2.18
CA ARG A 267 14.86 -11.19 -1.31
C ARG A 267 14.51 -10.62 0.07
N ASN A 268 15.20 -11.14 1.07
CA ASN A 268 15.11 -10.67 2.46
C ASN A 268 13.70 -10.67 3.08
N ASN A 269 12.72 -11.37 2.50
CA ASN A 269 11.40 -11.48 3.10
C ASN A 269 11.45 -12.29 4.40
N HIS A 270 10.71 -11.85 5.42
CA HIS A 270 10.63 -12.53 6.70
C HIS A 270 9.42 -13.48 6.70
N MET A 271 9.68 -14.77 6.86
CA MET A 271 8.68 -15.84 6.77
C MET A 271 8.41 -16.45 8.15
N VAL A 272 7.17 -16.44 8.60
CA VAL A 272 6.73 -17.05 9.87
C VAL A 272 5.54 -17.96 9.60
N GLY A 273 5.72 -19.27 9.73
CA GLY A 273 4.68 -20.24 9.44
C GLY A 273 4.16 -20.18 7.99
N SER A 274 4.97 -19.68 7.06
CA SER A 274 4.61 -19.45 5.66
C SER A 274 5.42 -20.34 4.72
N GLY A 275 4.92 -20.52 3.50
CA GLY A 275 5.63 -21.28 2.45
C GLY A 275 6.85 -20.54 1.90
N SER A 276 7.62 -21.21 1.03
CA SER A 276 8.86 -20.66 0.46
C SER A 276 8.62 -19.71 -0.72
N GLY A 277 7.45 -19.80 -1.36
CA GLY A 277 7.15 -19.10 -2.61
C GLY A 277 7.90 -19.61 -3.85
N ASP A 278 7.50 -19.14 -5.03
CA ASP A 278 8.16 -19.41 -6.32
C ASP A 278 8.70 -18.12 -6.93
N GLN A 279 9.98 -18.13 -7.36
CA GLN A 279 10.64 -16.99 -7.98
C GLN A 279 11.45 -17.42 -9.22
N GLY A 280 11.69 -16.47 -10.13
CA GLY A 280 12.51 -16.71 -11.31
C GLY A 280 12.39 -15.58 -12.33
N GLY A 281 13.23 -15.65 -13.37
CA GLY A 281 13.35 -14.58 -14.35
C GLY A 281 14.16 -13.39 -13.84
N SER A 282 13.93 -12.19 -14.42
CA SER A 282 14.63 -10.97 -14.06
C SER A 282 13.67 -9.78 -13.99
N VAL A 283 13.96 -8.83 -13.13
CA VAL A 283 13.18 -7.61 -12.91
C VAL A 283 14.04 -6.40 -13.19
N LYS A 284 13.50 -5.39 -13.88
CA LYS A 284 14.22 -4.14 -14.13
C LYS A 284 14.55 -3.44 -12.80
N ALA A 285 15.62 -2.66 -12.81
CA ALA A 285 16.04 -1.89 -11.63
C ALA A 285 14.96 -0.89 -11.18
N ILE A 286 14.83 -0.73 -9.86
CA ILE A 286 14.00 0.31 -9.26
C ILE A 286 14.73 1.65 -9.38
N PRO A 287 14.14 2.69 -10.01
CA PRO A 287 14.88 3.92 -10.36
C PRO A 287 14.77 5.03 -9.30
N TYR A 288 14.16 4.79 -8.15
CA TYR A 288 13.99 5.78 -7.09
C TYR A 288 14.66 5.30 -5.79
N GLY A 289 14.99 6.26 -4.91
CA GLY A 289 15.42 5.94 -3.54
C GLY A 289 14.25 5.46 -2.69
N TYR A 290 14.49 4.46 -1.85
CA TYR A 290 13.54 3.91 -0.90
C TYR A 290 14.26 3.38 0.34
N VAL A 291 13.52 3.19 1.42
CA VAL A 291 14.06 2.67 2.68
C VAL A 291 13.41 1.33 3.01
N LEU A 292 14.24 0.33 3.28
CA LEU A 292 13.78 -0.93 3.85
C LEU A 292 13.82 -0.85 5.37
N ASP A 293 12.74 -1.25 6.01
CA ASP A 293 12.70 -1.47 7.46
C ASP A 293 13.58 -2.66 7.85
N SER A 294 13.74 -2.90 9.15
CA SER A 294 14.17 -4.23 9.59
C SER A 294 13.09 -5.24 9.19
N CYS A 295 13.39 -6.19 8.30
CA CYS A 295 12.37 -7.07 7.72
C CYS A 295 11.61 -7.90 8.77
N SER A 296 12.24 -8.27 9.86
CA SER A 296 11.59 -8.91 11.03
C SER A 296 10.74 -7.94 11.86
N GLY A 297 10.96 -6.64 11.74
CA GLY A 297 10.20 -5.58 12.40
C GLY A 297 9.00 -5.06 11.62
N VAL A 298 8.89 -5.38 10.33
CA VAL A 298 7.85 -4.86 9.42
C VAL A 298 6.44 -5.06 9.97
N LYS A 299 6.13 -6.22 10.54
CA LYS A 299 4.83 -6.47 11.19
C LYS A 299 4.49 -5.38 12.22
N SER A 300 5.42 -5.07 13.12
CA SER A 300 5.19 -4.07 14.18
C SER A 300 5.02 -2.66 13.60
N VAL A 301 5.83 -2.29 12.62
CA VAL A 301 5.76 -1.00 11.93
C VAL A 301 4.42 -0.85 11.22
N VAL A 302 4.04 -1.83 10.40
CA VAL A 302 2.85 -1.79 9.57
C VAL A 302 1.57 -1.84 10.42
N THR A 303 1.49 -2.71 11.44
CA THR A 303 0.30 -2.76 12.31
C THR A 303 0.14 -1.50 13.17
N GLY A 304 1.23 -0.82 13.48
CA GLY A 304 1.23 0.48 14.16
C GLY A 304 0.82 1.66 13.28
N GLY A 305 1.10 1.60 11.97
CA GLY A 305 0.99 2.73 11.04
C GLY A 305 -0.08 2.62 9.95
N ALA A 306 -0.48 1.42 9.51
CA ALA A 306 -1.40 1.27 8.38
C ALA A 306 -2.86 1.56 8.75
N GLY A 307 -3.64 2.02 7.76
CA GLY A 307 -5.06 2.31 7.88
C GLY A 307 -5.36 3.75 8.31
N VAL A 308 -6.64 4.03 8.48
CA VAL A 308 -7.14 5.36 8.84
C VAL A 308 -6.71 5.82 10.23
N GLY A 309 -6.67 7.15 10.44
CA GLY A 309 -6.36 7.77 11.73
C GLY A 309 -4.88 7.82 12.08
N LYS A 310 -4.00 7.49 11.14
CA LYS A 310 -2.55 7.47 11.33
C LYS A 310 -1.84 8.64 10.66
N VAL A 311 -2.52 9.38 9.81
CA VAL A 311 -2.03 10.62 9.22
C VAL A 311 -2.49 11.79 10.07
N GLY A 312 -1.55 12.51 10.65
CA GLY A 312 -1.77 13.71 11.46
C GLY A 312 -2.09 14.94 10.63
#